data_af49e391af5e6345e7e67427eb7f7d96
#
_entry.id   af49e391af5e6345e7e67427eb7f7d96
#
_cell.length_a   1.000
_cell.length_b   1.000
_cell.length_c   1.000
_cell.angle_alpha   90.00
_cell.angle_beta   90.00
_cell.angle_gamma   90.00
#
_symmetry.space_group_name_H-M   'P 1'
#
loop_
_entity.id
_entity.type
_entity.pdbx_description
1 polymer ?
#
loop_
_entity_poly.entity_id
_entity_poly.type
_entity_poly.pdbx_seq_one_letter_code
_entity_poly.pdbx_strand_id
1 'polypeptide(L)'
;MSRTAIIVEKVLPHGAEKIWRALTTQGMIAKWLMPNDFVPRVGHRFNFHTRPMGDWDGVVHCEVLACDPPRLLRYSWKGGSDADGSKVSRLDTDVTWTLTPVDGGTHVRMVHDGFMLPGNNIAYEAMSPGWGRVLDGIARAIAEAA
;
A
#
# COMPACT_ATOMS: atom_id res chain seq x y z
N MET A 1 6.22 23.58 -4.17
CA MET A 1 6.12 22.11 -4.04
C MET A 1 4.67 21.73 -3.89
N SER A 2 4.18 20.79 -4.70
CA SER A 2 2.78 20.37 -4.68
C SER A 2 2.61 19.02 -4.04
N ARG A 3 1.63 18.89 -3.14
CA ARG A 3 1.24 17.61 -2.55
C ARG A 3 0.26 16.92 -3.50
N THR A 4 0.50 15.64 -3.78
CA THR A 4 -0.37 14.85 -4.64
C THR A 4 -0.57 13.44 -4.12
N ALA A 5 -1.58 12.76 -4.65
CA ALA A 5 -1.92 11.40 -4.27
C ALA A 5 -2.01 10.50 -5.50
N ILE A 6 -1.74 9.21 -5.30
CA ILE A 6 -2.07 8.16 -6.26
C ILE A 6 -3.39 7.56 -5.78
N ILE A 7 -4.39 7.52 -6.66
CA ILE A 7 -5.70 6.94 -6.36
C ILE A 7 -5.97 5.85 -7.37
N VAL A 8 -6.21 4.63 -6.89
CA VAL A 8 -6.64 3.51 -7.73
C VAL A 8 -7.87 2.89 -7.10
N GLU A 9 -8.81 2.45 -7.95
CA GLU A 9 -10.03 1.82 -7.48
C GLU A 9 -10.54 0.82 -8.49
N LYS A 10 -11.17 -0.24 -8.00
CA LYS A 10 -11.68 -1.32 -8.81
C LYS A 10 -12.69 -2.13 -8.01
N VAL A 11 -13.69 -2.68 -8.68
CA VAL A 11 -14.57 -3.70 -8.09
C VAL A 11 -13.90 -5.05 -8.22
N LEU A 12 -13.65 -5.72 -7.09
CA LEU A 12 -13.13 -7.09 -7.08
C LEU A 12 -14.25 -8.07 -6.81
N PRO A 13 -14.26 -9.25 -7.48
CA PRO A 13 -15.36 -10.22 -7.38
C PRO A 13 -15.24 -11.09 -6.13
N HIS A 14 -15.07 -10.46 -4.98
CA HIS A 14 -14.90 -11.12 -3.68
C HIS A 14 -15.61 -10.30 -2.59
N GLY A 15 -16.05 -10.97 -1.54
CA GLY A 15 -16.67 -10.30 -0.40
C GLY A 15 -15.65 -9.45 0.38
N ALA A 16 -16.14 -8.42 1.06
CA ALA A 16 -15.29 -7.49 1.79
C ALA A 16 -14.43 -8.20 2.85
N GLU A 17 -14.94 -9.24 3.50
CA GLU A 17 -14.19 -9.96 4.52
C GLU A 17 -12.99 -10.72 3.94
N LYS A 18 -13.14 -11.30 2.76
CA LYS A 18 -12.02 -11.98 2.08
C LYS A 18 -10.94 -10.98 1.67
N ILE A 19 -11.36 -9.83 1.14
CA ILE A 19 -10.43 -8.77 0.76
C ILE A 19 -9.75 -8.22 2.01
N TRP A 20 -10.50 -8.02 3.09
CA TRP A 20 -9.94 -7.56 4.35
C TRP A 20 -8.83 -8.49 4.86
N ARG A 21 -9.06 -9.80 4.80
CA ARG A 21 -8.03 -10.78 5.19
C ARG A 21 -6.79 -10.68 4.32
N ALA A 22 -6.98 -10.46 3.01
CA ALA A 22 -5.84 -10.28 2.10
C ALA A 22 -5.04 -9.03 2.43
N LEU A 23 -5.69 -7.96 2.91
CA LEU A 23 -5.05 -6.71 3.29
C LEU A 23 -4.40 -6.74 4.68
N THR A 24 -4.75 -7.71 5.53
CA THR A 24 -4.37 -7.68 6.95
C THR A 24 -3.65 -8.96 7.41
N THR A 25 -3.37 -9.89 6.53
CA THR A 25 -2.66 -11.13 6.84
C THR A 25 -1.27 -11.08 6.23
N GLN A 26 -0.23 -11.24 7.05
CA GLN A 26 1.16 -11.12 6.61
C GLN A 26 1.47 -11.97 5.37
N GLY A 27 1.08 -13.24 5.38
CA GLY A 27 1.34 -14.14 4.27
C GLY A 27 0.62 -13.76 2.98
N MET A 28 -0.58 -13.20 3.10
CA MET A 28 -1.32 -12.71 1.93
C MET A 28 -0.70 -11.42 1.39
N ILE A 29 -0.37 -10.47 2.24
CA ILE A 29 0.27 -9.20 1.83
C ILE A 29 1.58 -9.50 1.11
N ALA A 30 2.35 -10.48 1.56
CA ALA A 30 3.60 -10.85 0.91
C ALA A 30 3.39 -11.35 -0.53
N LYS A 31 2.20 -11.89 -0.86
CA LYS A 31 1.88 -12.37 -2.21
C LYS A 31 1.58 -11.24 -3.19
N TRP A 32 0.92 -10.17 -2.73
CA TRP A 32 0.51 -9.10 -3.63
C TRP A 32 1.34 -7.82 -3.47
N LEU A 33 2.19 -7.73 -2.45
CA LEU A 33 3.02 -6.54 -2.24
C LEU A 33 4.46 -6.92 -1.88
N MET A 34 4.76 -7.13 -0.58
CA MET A 34 6.12 -7.37 -0.10
C MET A 34 6.10 -8.15 1.21
N PRO A 35 7.19 -8.86 1.57
CA PRO A 35 7.36 -9.41 2.91
C PRO A 35 7.18 -8.30 3.97
N ASN A 36 6.57 -8.65 5.10
CA ASN A 36 6.16 -7.68 6.10
C ASN A 36 5.97 -8.33 7.48
N ASP A 37 5.83 -7.50 8.50
CA ASP A 37 5.48 -7.90 9.86
C ASP A 37 4.21 -7.19 10.34
N PHE A 38 3.24 -7.03 9.45
CA PHE A 38 1.98 -6.36 9.69
C PHE A 38 1.15 -7.04 10.77
N VAL A 39 0.50 -6.23 11.62
CA VAL A 39 -0.55 -6.65 12.57
C VAL A 39 -1.67 -5.62 12.49
N PRO A 40 -2.96 -6.04 12.38
CA PRO A 40 -4.09 -5.11 12.22
C PRO A 40 -4.49 -4.46 13.55
N ARG A 41 -3.60 -3.66 14.11
CA ARG A 41 -3.81 -2.97 15.38
C ARG A 41 -3.31 -1.54 15.27
N VAL A 42 -4.13 -0.56 15.60
CA VAL A 42 -3.75 0.85 15.61
C VAL A 42 -2.54 1.06 16.52
N GLY A 43 -1.55 1.79 16.02
CA GLY A 43 -0.30 2.05 16.71
C GLY A 43 0.79 1.01 16.47
N HIS A 44 0.45 -0.14 15.86
CA HIS A 44 1.45 -1.14 15.52
C HIS A 44 2.40 -0.61 14.45
N ARG A 45 3.69 -0.67 14.70
CA ARG A 45 4.73 -0.31 13.73
C ARG A 45 5.19 -1.56 13.01
N PHE A 46 5.29 -1.47 11.69
CA PHE A 46 5.71 -2.59 10.86
C PHE A 46 6.53 -2.10 9.67
N ASN A 47 7.14 -3.03 8.96
CA ASN A 47 7.96 -2.72 7.80
C ASN A 47 7.58 -3.59 6.61
N PHE A 48 7.72 -3.02 5.41
CA PHE A 48 7.82 -3.78 4.19
C PHE A 48 9.28 -3.86 3.79
N HIS A 49 9.68 -4.98 3.22
CA HIS A 49 11.05 -5.21 2.79
C HIS A 49 11.11 -5.54 1.31
N THR A 50 11.95 -4.82 0.58
CA THR A 50 12.24 -5.11 -0.82
C THR A 50 13.76 -5.04 -1.02
N ARG A 51 14.22 -5.15 -2.28
CA ARG A 51 15.66 -5.06 -2.56
C ARG A 51 16.18 -3.67 -2.29
N PRO A 52 17.34 -3.53 -1.64
CA PRO A 52 18.02 -2.24 -1.54
C PRO A 52 18.25 -1.65 -2.92
N MET A 53 18.17 -0.33 -3.02
CA MET A 53 18.26 0.37 -4.29
C MET A 53 19.13 1.63 -4.10
N GLY A 54 20.34 1.64 -4.67
CA GLY A 54 21.28 2.73 -4.46
C GLY A 54 21.62 2.89 -2.99
N ASP A 55 21.36 4.06 -2.44
CA ASP A 55 21.59 4.40 -1.04
C ASP A 55 20.36 4.16 -0.13
N TRP A 56 19.29 3.60 -0.69
CA TRP A 56 18.12 3.19 0.08
C TRP A 56 18.23 1.71 0.47
N ASP A 57 17.93 1.43 1.73
CA ASP A 57 18.07 0.10 2.32
C ASP A 57 16.96 -0.90 1.93
N GLY A 58 15.97 -0.48 1.14
CA GLY A 58 14.85 -1.33 0.72
C GLY A 58 13.78 -1.52 1.78
N VAL A 59 13.77 -0.73 2.84
CA VAL A 59 12.80 -0.85 3.93
C VAL A 59 11.80 0.30 3.88
N VAL A 60 10.50 -0.04 3.96
CA VAL A 60 9.41 0.93 4.12
C VAL A 60 8.94 0.85 5.55
N HIS A 61 8.96 1.96 6.26
CA HIS A 61 8.56 2.05 7.67
C HIS A 61 7.12 2.53 7.77
N CYS A 62 6.30 1.77 8.47
CA CYS A 62 4.86 2.01 8.55
C CYS A 62 4.35 1.96 9.99
N GLU A 63 3.22 2.61 10.20
CA GLU A 63 2.46 2.53 11.44
C GLU A 63 0.97 2.48 11.09
N VAL A 64 0.23 1.58 11.73
CA VAL A 64 -1.23 1.50 11.54
C VAL A 64 -1.87 2.72 12.20
N LEU A 65 -2.55 3.55 11.41
CA LEU A 65 -3.16 4.80 11.86
C LEU A 65 -4.67 4.66 12.09
N ALA A 66 -5.34 3.79 11.32
CA ALA A 66 -6.76 3.51 11.47
C ALA A 66 -7.03 2.08 11.03
N CYS A 67 -7.92 1.39 11.76
CA CYS A 67 -8.29 0.01 11.45
C CYS A 67 -9.74 -0.22 11.88
N ASP A 68 -10.64 -0.25 10.90
CA ASP A 68 -12.08 -0.46 11.12
C ASP A 68 -12.54 -1.61 10.21
N PRO A 69 -12.42 -2.87 10.69
CA PRO A 69 -12.77 -4.04 9.88
C PRO A 69 -14.26 -4.10 9.52
N PRO A 70 -14.61 -4.55 8.32
CA PRO A 70 -13.76 -4.83 7.16
C PRO A 70 -13.77 -3.65 6.16
N ARG A 71 -13.86 -2.42 6.63
CA ARG A 71 -14.21 -1.24 5.85
C ARG A 71 -13.05 -0.30 5.57
N LEU A 72 -12.18 -0.05 6.56
CA LEU A 72 -11.16 0.99 6.47
C LEU A 72 -9.85 0.53 7.11
N LEU A 73 -8.74 0.70 6.37
CA LEU A 73 -7.39 0.49 6.87
C LEU A 73 -6.50 1.64 6.38
N ARG A 74 -5.79 2.27 7.31
CA ARG A 74 -4.85 3.34 6.97
C ARG A 74 -3.54 3.12 7.71
N TYR A 75 -2.44 3.27 6.99
CA TYR A 75 -1.10 3.22 7.60
C TYR A 75 -0.17 4.22 6.93
N SER A 76 0.83 4.67 7.69
CA SER A 76 1.87 5.53 7.15
C SER A 76 2.82 4.71 6.27
N TRP A 77 3.47 5.40 5.33
CA TRP A 77 4.41 4.79 4.40
C TRP A 77 5.60 5.73 4.28
N LYS A 78 6.71 5.37 4.95
CA LYS A 78 7.90 6.20 5.03
C LYS A 78 9.12 5.42 4.61
N GLY A 79 9.99 6.04 3.84
CA GLY A 79 11.23 5.39 3.39
C GLY A 79 11.92 6.22 2.33
N GLY A 80 12.96 5.66 1.74
CA GLY A 80 13.79 6.36 0.78
C GLY A 80 15.04 6.93 1.42
N SER A 81 15.79 7.71 0.64
CA SER A 81 17.06 8.29 1.06
C SER A 81 17.02 9.80 1.01
N ASP A 82 17.68 10.45 1.98
CA ASP A 82 17.88 11.91 2.01
C ASP A 82 19.13 12.33 1.23
N ALA A 83 19.90 11.38 0.69
CA ALA A 83 21.12 11.70 -0.05
C ALA A 83 20.82 12.48 -1.33
N ASP A 84 21.64 13.49 -1.61
CA ASP A 84 21.51 14.28 -2.83
C ASP A 84 21.66 13.37 -4.07
N GLY A 85 20.75 13.53 -5.03
CA GLY A 85 20.75 12.75 -6.25
C GLY A 85 20.21 11.34 -6.12
N SER A 86 19.65 10.98 -4.96
CA SER A 86 19.05 9.67 -4.77
C SER A 86 17.88 9.45 -5.72
N LYS A 87 17.81 8.25 -6.34
CA LYS A 87 16.68 7.84 -7.18
C LYS A 87 15.44 7.49 -6.35
N VAL A 88 15.62 7.21 -5.06
CA VAL A 88 14.53 6.92 -4.13
C VAL A 88 14.56 7.98 -3.05
N SER A 89 13.99 9.16 -3.37
CA SER A 89 13.88 10.25 -2.42
C SER A 89 13.01 9.86 -1.24
N ARG A 90 13.26 10.51 -0.09
CA ARG A 90 12.51 10.22 1.13
C ARG A 90 11.02 10.50 0.95
N LEU A 91 10.20 9.52 1.33
CA LEU A 91 8.75 9.61 1.34
C LEU A 91 8.24 9.74 2.77
N ASP A 92 7.25 10.61 2.95
CA ASP A 92 6.48 10.73 4.19
C ASP A 92 5.01 10.78 3.79
N THR A 93 4.43 9.59 3.61
CA THR A 93 3.13 9.42 2.97
C THR A 93 2.22 8.52 3.79
N ASP A 94 0.96 8.41 3.37
CA ASP A 94 -0.04 7.51 3.96
C ASP A 94 -0.71 6.69 2.87
N VAL A 95 -1.08 5.47 3.21
CA VAL A 95 -1.90 4.59 2.36
C VAL A 95 -3.23 4.33 3.06
N THR A 96 -4.32 4.56 2.35
CA THR A 96 -5.68 4.31 2.87
C THR A 96 -6.42 3.36 1.95
N TRP A 97 -6.93 2.27 2.53
CA TRP A 97 -7.77 1.28 1.86
C TRP A 97 -9.20 1.44 2.33
N THR A 98 -10.13 1.58 1.40
CA THR A 98 -11.57 1.65 1.71
C THR A 98 -12.28 0.55 0.95
N LEU A 99 -13.07 -0.26 1.64
CA LEU A 99 -13.84 -1.36 1.07
C LEU A 99 -15.33 -1.05 1.20
N THR A 100 -16.04 -1.08 0.07
CA THR A 100 -17.48 -0.83 0.03
C THR A 100 -18.16 -1.99 -0.69
N PRO A 101 -19.01 -2.76 -0.01
CA PRO A 101 -19.78 -3.82 -0.68
C PRO A 101 -20.63 -3.25 -1.80
N VAL A 102 -20.62 -3.93 -2.94
CA VAL A 102 -21.42 -3.58 -4.12
C VAL A 102 -21.96 -4.86 -4.75
N ASP A 103 -22.86 -4.73 -5.73
CA ASP A 103 -23.36 -5.88 -6.45
C ASP A 103 -22.20 -6.59 -7.18
N GLY A 104 -22.07 -7.88 -6.95
CA GLY A 104 -21.04 -8.69 -7.58
C GLY A 104 -19.68 -8.66 -6.91
N GLY A 105 -19.52 -7.98 -5.77
CA GLY A 105 -18.25 -7.98 -5.07
C GLY A 105 -18.04 -6.81 -4.11
N THR A 106 -16.86 -6.23 -4.17
CA THR A 106 -16.48 -5.12 -3.30
C THR A 106 -15.74 -4.07 -4.11
N HIS A 107 -16.15 -2.82 -3.96
CA HIS A 107 -15.40 -1.68 -4.47
C HIS A 107 -14.22 -1.43 -3.54
N VAL A 108 -13.02 -1.55 -4.08
CA VAL A 108 -11.77 -1.32 -3.35
C VAL A 108 -11.17 -0.02 -3.85
N ARG A 109 -10.94 0.91 -2.95
CA ARG A 109 -10.27 2.18 -3.24
C ARG A 109 -9.01 2.28 -2.40
N MET A 110 -7.89 2.56 -3.07
CA MET A 110 -6.62 2.82 -2.39
C MET A 110 -6.18 4.25 -2.71
N VAL A 111 -5.80 4.99 -1.68
CA VAL A 111 -5.23 6.33 -1.81
C VAL A 111 -3.86 6.33 -1.16
N HIS A 112 -2.81 6.61 -1.95
CA HIS A 112 -1.47 6.82 -1.45
C HIS A 112 -1.16 8.30 -1.54
N ASP A 113 -1.28 9.00 -0.42
CA ASP A 113 -1.24 10.46 -0.35
C ASP A 113 0.04 10.96 0.32
N GLY A 114 0.46 12.15 -0.09
CA GLY A 114 1.58 12.84 0.54
C GLY A 114 2.84 12.94 -0.32
N PHE A 115 2.76 12.59 -1.62
CA PHE A 115 3.89 12.82 -2.53
C PHE A 115 4.10 14.30 -2.73
N MET A 116 5.32 14.78 -2.47
CA MET A 116 5.69 16.18 -2.65
C MET A 116 6.44 16.33 -3.96
N LEU A 117 5.82 16.98 -4.92
CA LEU A 117 6.41 17.19 -6.25
C LEU A 117 7.07 18.56 -6.34
N PRO A 118 8.22 18.69 -7.00
CA PRO A 118 8.91 17.68 -7.81
C PRO A 118 9.84 16.72 -7.06
N GLY A 119 10.06 16.89 -5.76
CA GLY A 119 11.03 16.09 -5.00
C GLY A 119 10.81 14.59 -5.08
N ASN A 120 9.53 14.14 -5.06
CA ASN A 120 9.17 12.72 -5.11
C ASN A 120 8.76 12.24 -6.52
N ASN A 121 9.14 12.94 -7.58
CA ASN A 121 8.74 12.61 -8.95
C ASN A 121 9.03 11.17 -9.34
N ILE A 122 10.24 10.69 -9.09
CA ILE A 122 10.65 9.36 -9.51
C ILE A 122 9.80 8.29 -8.81
N ALA A 123 9.61 8.42 -7.50
CA ALA A 123 8.78 7.48 -6.75
C ALA A 123 7.32 7.54 -7.21
N TYR A 124 6.78 8.75 -7.38
CA TYR A 124 5.40 8.93 -7.83
C TYR A 124 5.15 8.28 -9.18
N GLU A 125 6.03 8.52 -10.15
CA GLU A 125 5.90 7.96 -11.50
C GLU A 125 6.07 6.44 -11.52
N ALA A 126 6.95 5.90 -10.69
CA ALA A 126 7.18 4.46 -10.60
C ALA A 126 6.02 3.74 -9.90
N MET A 127 5.48 4.34 -8.84
CA MET A 127 4.44 3.70 -8.02
C MET A 127 3.04 3.83 -8.62
N SER A 128 2.77 4.85 -9.42
CA SER A 128 1.45 5.05 -10.01
C SER A 128 0.95 3.85 -10.81
N PRO A 129 1.70 3.33 -11.80
CA PRO A 129 1.27 2.12 -12.50
C PRO A 129 1.36 0.86 -11.63
N GLY A 130 2.28 0.85 -10.65
CA GLY A 130 2.44 -0.28 -9.74
C GLY A 130 1.20 -0.55 -8.90
N TRP A 131 0.57 0.48 -8.35
CA TRP A 131 -0.63 0.32 -7.55
C TRP A 131 -1.80 -0.25 -8.35
N GLY A 132 -1.93 0.09 -9.62
CA GLY A 132 -2.95 -0.52 -10.49
C GLY A 132 -2.78 -2.03 -10.60
N ARG A 133 -1.53 -2.50 -10.77
CA ARG A 133 -1.22 -3.93 -10.80
C ARG A 133 -1.43 -4.61 -9.46
N VAL A 134 -1.26 -3.88 -8.37
CA VAL A 134 -1.46 -4.41 -7.01
C VAL A 134 -2.91 -4.85 -6.78
N LEU A 135 -3.89 -4.08 -7.24
CA LEU A 135 -5.30 -4.48 -7.12
C LEU A 135 -5.57 -5.80 -7.81
N ASP A 136 -5.03 -6.01 -9.01
CA ASP A 136 -5.14 -7.29 -9.71
C ASP A 136 -4.43 -8.41 -8.95
N GLY A 137 -3.30 -8.09 -8.34
CA GLY A 137 -2.55 -9.02 -7.50
C GLY A 137 -3.31 -9.47 -6.26
N ILE A 138 -4.05 -8.56 -5.63
CA ILE A 138 -4.90 -8.90 -4.47
C ILE A 138 -5.97 -9.92 -4.89
N ALA A 139 -6.67 -9.65 -5.98
CA ALA A 139 -7.70 -10.57 -6.50
C ALA A 139 -7.12 -11.94 -6.81
N ARG A 140 -5.94 -11.98 -7.44
CA ARG A 140 -5.25 -13.23 -7.77
C ARG A 140 -4.84 -14.00 -6.51
N ALA A 141 -4.31 -13.32 -5.51
CA ALA A 141 -3.90 -13.94 -4.25
C ALA A 141 -5.09 -14.59 -3.53
N ILE A 142 -6.25 -13.93 -3.54
CA ILE A 142 -7.48 -14.48 -2.96
C ILE A 142 -7.93 -15.72 -3.74
N ALA A 143 -7.93 -15.66 -5.07
CA ALA A 143 -8.35 -16.78 -5.92
C ALA A 143 -7.43 -17.98 -5.71
N GLU A 144 -6.13 -17.79 -5.59
CA GLU A 144 -5.17 -18.88 -5.38
C GLU A 144 -5.28 -19.50 -3.98
N ALA A 145 -5.75 -18.74 -2.99
CA ALA A 145 -5.91 -19.21 -1.62
C ALA A 145 -7.23 -19.96 -1.39
N ALA A 146 -8.15 -19.91 -2.34
CA ALA A 146 -9.48 -20.54 -2.24
C ALA A 146 -9.42 -22.06 -2.35
#